data_e211ba3e22ef7250ffe9f575342c6afe
#
_entry.id   e211ba3e22ef7250ffe9f575342c6afe
#
_cell.length_a   1.000
_cell.length_b   1.000
_cell.length_c   1.000
_cell.angle_alpha   90.00
_cell.angle_beta   90.00
_cell.angle_gamma   90.00
#
_symmetry.space_group_name_H-M   'P 1'
#
loop_
_entity.id
_entity.type
_entity.pdbx_description
1 polymer ?
#
loop_
_entity_poly.entity_id
_entity_poly.type
_entity_poly.pdbx_seq_one_letter_code
_entity_poly.pdbx_strand_id
1 'polypeptide(L)'
;MGKIVVSKEKAKTPLREIAGDASKLDQCLTCGTCAGGCPVADWEGMDPRKLVRMIHYGLDQEVIKSNWIWQCTNCQRCTWACPMGINFGAIITTARSLVPREETPGEIQKTANNHRETMNNMRLTVEDAVETFEWMAEDLKEEIPDFELPIDKQGAEFFCTINSKQPQYYPMDLMSIYKIFHAAKASWTISSRWWEGTNYAMFTGDFDTWEYTLREQAKRVEELGCKTMAYTE
;
A
#
# COMPACT_ATOMS: atom_id res chain seq x y z
N MET A 1 21.93 -18.37 30.19
CA MET A 1 20.64 -18.63 29.57
C MET A 1 19.53 -18.37 30.60
N GLY A 2 18.86 -17.20 30.52
CA GLY A 2 17.75 -16.87 31.42
C GLY A 2 16.53 -17.75 31.10
N LYS A 3 15.89 -18.31 32.11
CA LYS A 3 14.63 -19.03 31.95
C LYS A 3 13.55 -18.02 31.54
N ILE A 4 12.98 -18.18 30.34
CA ILE A 4 11.79 -17.44 29.93
C ILE A 4 10.61 -18.05 30.69
N VAL A 5 10.06 -17.32 31.68
CA VAL A 5 8.84 -17.72 32.39
C VAL A 5 7.65 -17.27 31.53
N VAL A 6 7.03 -18.21 30.88
CA VAL A 6 5.77 -17.94 30.15
C VAL A 6 4.65 -17.86 31.17
N SER A 7 4.14 -16.66 31.43
CA SER A 7 2.97 -16.46 32.29
C SER A 7 1.76 -17.13 31.64
N LYS A 8 0.98 -17.88 32.43
CA LYS A 8 -0.27 -18.52 32.01
C LYS A 8 -1.42 -17.51 31.83
N GLU A 9 -1.30 -16.33 32.40
CA GLU A 9 -2.16 -15.21 32.04
C GLU A 9 -1.71 -14.66 30.71
N LYS A 10 -2.39 -15.07 29.66
CA LYS A 10 -2.26 -14.45 28.33
C LYS A 10 -2.63 -12.97 28.47
N ALA A 11 -1.65 -12.14 28.82
CA ALA A 11 -1.83 -10.71 28.71
C ALA A 11 -2.32 -10.43 27.29
N LYS A 12 -3.46 -9.78 27.17
CA LYS A 12 -3.92 -9.24 25.87
C LYS A 12 -2.82 -8.30 25.41
N THR A 13 -1.99 -8.77 24.50
CA THR A 13 -0.94 -7.93 23.94
C THR A 13 -1.56 -7.01 22.90
N PRO A 14 -1.09 -5.77 22.75
CA PRO A 14 -1.63 -4.84 21.77
C PRO A 14 -1.69 -5.42 20.36
N LEU A 15 -0.66 -6.15 19.93
CA LEU A 15 -0.61 -6.80 18.62
C LEU A 15 -1.68 -7.89 18.48
N ARG A 16 -1.87 -8.70 19.47
CA ARG A 16 -2.85 -9.77 19.44
C ARG A 16 -4.29 -9.23 19.52
N GLU A 17 -4.51 -8.17 20.29
CA GLU A 17 -5.81 -7.54 20.42
C GLU A 17 -6.23 -6.84 19.13
N ILE A 18 -5.34 -6.07 18.51
CA ILE A 18 -5.61 -5.29 17.29
C ILE A 18 -5.64 -6.19 16.06
N ALA A 19 -4.68 -7.12 15.94
CA ALA A 19 -4.60 -8.07 14.82
C ALA A 19 -5.55 -9.28 14.98
N GLY A 20 -6.06 -9.50 16.15
CA GLY A 20 -6.82 -10.62 16.68
C GLY A 20 -7.64 -11.44 15.66
N ASP A 21 -8.96 -11.33 15.72
CA ASP A 21 -9.88 -12.15 14.92
C ASP A 21 -9.70 -11.96 13.40
N ALA A 22 -9.41 -10.72 12.96
CA ALA A 22 -9.20 -10.41 11.55
C ALA A 22 -7.95 -11.09 10.97
N SER A 23 -6.92 -11.32 11.79
CA SER A 23 -5.68 -11.96 11.35
C SER A 23 -5.73 -13.49 11.42
N LYS A 24 -6.66 -14.07 12.14
CA LYS A 24 -6.74 -15.51 12.46
C LYS A 24 -5.46 -16.06 13.12
N LEU A 25 -4.74 -15.20 13.83
CA LEU A 25 -3.41 -15.52 14.38
C LEU A 25 -3.43 -16.77 15.27
N ASP A 26 -4.50 -16.96 16.07
CA ASP A 26 -4.65 -18.09 17.00
C ASP A 26 -4.82 -19.46 16.30
N GLN A 27 -5.08 -19.48 15.00
CA GLN A 27 -5.23 -20.70 14.23
C GLN A 27 -3.90 -21.27 13.71
N CYS A 28 -2.76 -20.67 14.08
CA CYS A 28 -1.46 -21.07 13.57
C CYS A 28 -1.07 -22.51 13.98
N LEU A 29 -0.92 -23.36 12.97
CA LEU A 29 -0.45 -24.75 13.16
C LEU A 29 1.08 -24.88 13.25
N THR A 30 1.81 -23.79 13.10
CA THR A 30 3.29 -23.78 13.12
C THR A 30 3.93 -24.65 12.01
N CYS A 31 3.23 -24.91 10.92
CA CYS A 31 3.67 -25.81 9.84
C CYS A 31 4.85 -25.28 9.00
N GLY A 32 5.12 -23.98 9.01
CA GLY A 32 6.27 -23.37 8.32
C GLY A 32 6.05 -23.03 6.83
N THR A 33 4.91 -23.34 6.22
CA THR A 33 4.63 -23.05 4.80
C THR A 33 4.82 -21.56 4.46
N CYS A 34 4.45 -20.66 5.38
CA CYS A 34 4.63 -19.22 5.23
C CYS A 34 6.12 -18.81 5.16
N ALA A 35 6.99 -19.49 5.91
CA ALA A 35 8.43 -19.21 5.93
C ALA A 35 9.10 -19.66 4.63
N GLY A 36 8.75 -20.86 4.13
CA GLY A 36 9.32 -21.42 2.90
C GLY A 36 9.07 -20.57 1.65
N GLY A 37 8.02 -19.74 1.65
CA GLY A 37 7.69 -18.86 0.53
C GLY A 37 8.14 -17.40 0.69
N CYS A 38 8.65 -17.01 1.85
CA CYS A 38 8.98 -15.62 2.14
C CYS A 38 10.35 -15.23 1.56
N PRO A 39 10.46 -14.17 0.70
CA PRO A 39 11.73 -13.77 0.11
C PRO A 39 12.71 -13.16 1.11
N VAL A 40 12.23 -12.76 2.29
CA VAL A 40 13.06 -12.21 3.38
C VAL A 40 13.07 -13.14 4.61
N ALA A 41 12.70 -14.40 4.43
CA ALA A 41 12.83 -15.39 5.49
C ALA A 41 14.29 -15.53 5.89
N ASP A 42 14.52 -15.75 7.18
CA ASP A 42 15.84 -15.90 7.81
C ASP A 42 16.71 -14.63 7.87
N TRP A 43 16.21 -13.50 7.35
CA TRP A 43 16.85 -12.21 7.58
C TRP A 43 16.85 -11.89 9.08
N GLU A 44 18.03 -11.67 9.66
CA GLU A 44 18.23 -11.52 11.12
C GLU A 44 17.63 -12.67 11.94
N GLY A 45 17.55 -13.86 11.36
CA GLY A 45 16.96 -15.04 12.01
C GLY A 45 15.45 -14.94 12.23
N MET A 46 14.75 -14.09 11.47
CA MET A 46 13.29 -13.92 11.53
C MET A 46 12.61 -14.53 10.31
N ASP A 47 11.39 -15.02 10.51
CA ASP A 47 10.49 -15.49 9.46
C ASP A 47 9.01 -15.29 9.88
N PRO A 48 8.03 -15.39 8.96
CA PRO A 48 6.62 -15.22 9.31
C PRO A 48 6.11 -16.18 10.38
N ARG A 49 6.58 -17.42 10.41
CA ARG A 49 6.20 -18.41 11.42
C ARG A 49 6.72 -18.01 12.80
N LYS A 50 7.99 -17.57 12.87
CA LYS A 50 8.62 -17.11 14.11
C LYS A 50 7.90 -15.88 14.66
N LEU A 51 7.56 -14.93 13.79
CA LEU A 51 6.79 -13.74 14.14
C LEU A 51 5.47 -14.12 14.85
N VAL A 52 4.65 -14.98 14.24
CA VAL A 52 3.39 -15.43 14.84
C VAL A 52 3.64 -16.11 16.21
N ARG A 53 4.67 -16.95 16.32
CA ARG A 53 5.01 -17.62 17.57
C ARG A 53 5.46 -16.63 18.65
N MET A 54 6.23 -15.62 18.30
CA MET A 54 6.63 -14.56 19.23
C MET A 54 5.40 -13.83 19.79
N ILE A 55 4.44 -13.47 18.94
CA ILE A 55 3.19 -12.83 19.36
C ILE A 55 2.38 -13.76 20.31
N HIS A 56 2.31 -15.06 20.00
CA HIS A 56 1.64 -16.02 20.89
C HIS A 56 2.28 -16.11 22.29
N TYR A 57 3.58 -15.88 22.37
CA TYR A 57 4.30 -15.87 23.64
C TYR A 57 4.31 -14.51 24.34
N GLY A 58 3.66 -13.50 23.77
CA GLY A 58 3.63 -12.14 24.32
C GLY A 58 4.94 -11.37 24.15
N LEU A 59 5.74 -11.73 23.14
CA LEU A 59 7.00 -11.07 22.79
C LEU A 59 6.76 -9.97 21.75
N ASP A 60 5.73 -9.15 21.96
CA ASP A 60 5.32 -8.14 20.99
C ASP A 60 6.36 -7.05 20.82
N GLN A 61 7.01 -6.66 21.91
CA GLN A 61 8.03 -5.62 21.87
C GLN A 61 9.24 -6.04 21.07
N GLU A 62 9.63 -7.30 21.12
CA GLU A 62 10.69 -7.87 20.29
C GLU A 62 10.29 -7.88 18.80
N VAL A 63 9.03 -8.13 18.50
CA VAL A 63 8.50 -8.04 17.14
C VAL A 63 8.52 -6.60 16.65
N ILE A 64 7.96 -5.66 17.43
CA ILE A 64 7.84 -4.24 17.07
C ILE A 64 9.21 -3.59 16.86
N LYS A 65 10.19 -3.94 17.68
CA LYS A 65 11.59 -3.42 17.59
C LYS A 65 12.44 -4.13 16.56
N SER A 66 11.94 -5.19 15.94
CA SER A 66 12.72 -5.94 14.96
C SER A 66 12.78 -5.18 13.63
N ASN A 67 13.98 -5.08 13.02
CA ASN A 67 14.12 -4.53 11.67
C ASN A 67 13.37 -5.36 10.62
N TRP A 68 13.09 -6.62 10.91
CA TRP A 68 12.44 -7.52 9.98
C TRP A 68 11.04 -7.04 9.55
N ILE A 69 10.28 -6.41 10.45
CA ILE A 69 8.97 -5.87 10.09
C ILE A 69 9.07 -4.85 8.95
N TRP A 70 10.20 -4.15 8.83
CA TRP A 70 10.46 -3.16 7.77
C TRP A 70 11.05 -3.79 6.51
N GLN A 71 11.68 -4.97 6.60
CA GLN A 71 12.12 -5.76 5.45
C GLN A 71 10.95 -6.43 4.74
N CYS A 72 9.85 -6.68 5.44
CA CYS A 72 8.66 -7.25 4.86
C CYS A 72 8.04 -6.29 3.82
N THR A 73 7.98 -6.71 2.56
CA THR A 73 7.38 -5.92 1.46
C THR A 73 5.85 -5.97 1.45
N ASN A 74 5.24 -6.65 2.43
CA ASN A 74 3.80 -6.87 2.53
C ASN A 74 3.17 -7.52 1.28
N CYS A 75 3.91 -8.37 0.58
CA CYS A 75 3.50 -9.03 -0.67
C CYS A 75 2.40 -10.09 -0.50
N GLN A 76 1.95 -10.37 0.72
CA GLN A 76 0.89 -11.31 1.09
C GLN A 76 1.17 -12.80 0.75
N ARG A 77 2.33 -13.16 0.22
CA ARG A 77 2.64 -14.54 -0.16
C ARG A 77 2.46 -15.53 0.99
N CYS A 78 2.90 -15.16 2.19
CA CYS A 78 2.72 -15.95 3.40
C CYS A 78 1.24 -16.12 3.79
N THR A 79 0.39 -15.12 3.56
CA THR A 79 -1.07 -15.18 3.74
C THR A 79 -1.69 -16.19 2.76
N TRP A 80 -1.36 -16.08 1.48
CA TRP A 80 -1.88 -16.98 0.44
C TRP A 80 -1.43 -18.42 0.61
N ALA A 81 -0.19 -18.64 1.07
CA ALA A 81 0.35 -19.96 1.32
C ALA A 81 -0.15 -20.61 2.61
N CYS A 82 -0.78 -19.85 3.51
CA CYS A 82 -1.22 -20.35 4.82
C CYS A 82 -2.47 -21.21 4.71
N PRO A 83 -2.43 -22.53 5.09
CA PRO A 83 -3.62 -23.38 5.05
C PRO A 83 -4.72 -22.93 6.01
N MET A 84 -4.38 -22.16 7.04
CA MET A 84 -5.32 -21.59 8.01
C MET A 84 -5.80 -20.19 7.64
N GLY A 85 -5.29 -19.61 6.54
CA GLY A 85 -5.67 -18.28 6.08
C GLY A 85 -5.28 -17.14 7.04
N ILE A 86 -4.13 -17.28 7.72
CA ILE A 86 -3.61 -16.21 8.60
C ILE A 86 -3.26 -15.01 7.76
N ASN A 87 -3.79 -13.85 8.13
CA ASN A 87 -3.52 -12.57 7.46
C ASN A 87 -2.23 -11.92 8.00
N PHE A 88 -1.09 -12.31 7.44
CA PHE A 88 0.20 -11.75 7.82
C PHE A 88 0.34 -10.26 7.49
N GLY A 89 -0.33 -9.80 6.43
CA GLY A 89 -0.33 -8.38 6.07
C GLY A 89 -0.94 -7.52 7.17
N ALA A 90 -2.09 -7.92 7.71
CA ALA A 90 -2.70 -7.23 8.84
C ALA A 90 -1.79 -7.23 10.07
N ILE A 91 -1.14 -8.35 10.38
CA ILE A 91 -0.21 -8.46 11.51
C ILE A 91 0.97 -7.48 11.35
N ILE A 92 1.60 -7.46 10.19
CA ILE A 92 2.75 -6.58 9.90
C ILE A 92 2.34 -5.11 9.94
N THR A 93 1.24 -4.75 9.30
CA THR A 93 0.76 -3.36 9.28
C THR A 93 0.41 -2.87 10.68
N THR A 94 -0.22 -3.74 11.49
CA THR A 94 -0.49 -3.46 12.90
C THR A 94 0.81 -3.31 13.70
N ALA A 95 1.78 -4.20 13.52
CA ALA A 95 3.07 -4.10 14.21
C ALA A 95 3.76 -2.75 13.89
N ARG A 96 3.76 -2.34 12.63
CA ARG A 96 4.31 -1.04 12.20
C ARG A 96 3.57 0.14 12.82
N SER A 97 2.25 0.07 12.95
CA SER A 97 1.45 1.15 13.56
C SER A 97 1.75 1.39 15.05
N LEU A 98 2.36 0.41 15.72
CA LEU A 98 2.77 0.49 17.12
C LEU A 98 4.21 0.99 17.29
N VAL A 99 4.95 1.16 16.20
CA VAL A 99 6.29 1.78 16.23
C VAL A 99 6.14 3.28 16.40
N PRO A 100 6.85 3.93 17.34
CA PRO A 100 6.86 5.39 17.43
C PRO A 100 7.24 6.03 16.08
N ARG A 101 6.59 7.13 15.73
CA ARG A 101 6.78 7.77 14.42
C ARG A 101 8.23 8.16 14.16
N GLU A 102 8.94 8.57 15.19
CA GLU A 102 10.36 8.92 15.16
C GLU A 102 11.29 7.73 14.92
N GLU A 103 10.83 6.50 15.18
CA GLU A 103 11.55 5.25 14.95
C GLU A 103 11.18 4.59 13.61
N THR A 104 10.17 5.13 12.91
CA THR A 104 9.79 4.65 11.57
C THR A 104 10.88 5.01 10.55
N PRO A 105 11.23 4.12 9.58
CA PRO A 105 12.22 4.42 8.56
C PRO A 105 11.88 5.72 7.81
N GLY A 106 12.80 6.72 7.89
CA GLY A 106 12.53 8.09 7.51
C GLY A 106 12.06 8.28 6.07
N GLU A 107 12.62 7.53 5.10
CA GLU A 107 12.26 7.66 3.68
C GLU A 107 10.84 7.16 3.39
N ILE A 108 10.39 6.10 4.06
CA ILE A 108 9.00 5.61 3.90
C ILE A 108 8.02 6.62 4.52
N GLN A 109 8.35 7.13 5.71
CA GLN A 109 7.51 8.14 6.38
C GLN A 109 7.46 9.45 5.60
N LYS A 110 8.59 9.88 5.03
CA LYS A 110 8.65 11.03 4.14
C LYS A 110 7.73 10.88 2.92
N THR A 111 7.72 9.71 2.31
CA THR A 111 6.85 9.40 1.18
C THR A 111 5.37 9.49 1.56
N ALA A 112 4.98 8.96 2.72
CA ALA A 112 3.62 9.09 3.24
C ALA A 112 3.23 10.56 3.51
N ASN A 113 4.16 11.33 4.09
CA ASN A 113 3.95 12.77 4.32
C ASN A 113 3.79 13.54 3.00
N ASN A 114 4.61 13.23 1.98
CA ASN A 114 4.49 13.84 0.66
C ASN A 114 3.08 13.64 0.09
N HIS A 115 2.55 12.41 0.16
CA HIS A 115 1.20 12.13 -0.33
C HIS A 115 0.13 12.99 0.36
N ARG A 116 0.26 13.16 1.68
CA ARG A 116 -0.65 14.01 2.46
C ARG A 116 -0.55 15.48 2.08
N GLU A 117 0.66 15.99 1.83
CA GLU A 117 0.94 17.40 1.58
C GLU A 117 0.73 17.81 0.12
N THR A 118 1.08 16.94 -0.82
CA THR A 118 1.13 17.24 -2.26
C THR A 118 0.28 16.32 -3.12
N MET A 119 -0.59 15.51 -2.51
CA MET A 119 -1.54 14.60 -3.18
C MET A 119 -0.88 13.46 -3.96
N ASN A 120 0.44 13.30 -3.86
CA ASN A 120 1.20 12.22 -4.47
C ASN A 120 2.49 11.92 -3.69
N ASN A 121 3.04 10.73 -3.89
CA ASN A 121 4.20 10.23 -3.13
C ASN A 121 5.52 10.92 -3.48
N MET A 122 5.63 11.54 -4.66
CA MET A 122 6.88 12.06 -5.23
C MET A 122 6.99 13.58 -5.19
N ARG A 123 6.00 14.28 -4.60
CA ARG A 123 5.93 15.76 -4.52
C ARG A 123 5.86 16.44 -5.89
N LEU A 124 5.28 15.80 -6.88
CA LEU A 124 4.97 16.47 -8.14
C LEU A 124 3.95 17.57 -7.89
N THR A 125 4.18 18.74 -8.47
CA THR A 125 3.17 19.80 -8.50
C THR A 125 2.01 19.40 -9.39
N VAL A 126 0.87 20.06 -9.25
CA VAL A 126 -0.28 19.81 -10.14
C VAL A 126 0.10 20.16 -11.59
N GLU A 127 0.82 21.26 -11.75
CA GLU A 127 1.28 21.77 -13.03
C GLU A 127 2.20 20.76 -13.71
N ASP A 128 3.25 20.29 -13.04
CA ASP A 128 4.22 19.32 -13.60
C ASP A 128 3.55 17.98 -13.97
N ALA A 129 2.62 17.52 -13.14
CA ALA A 129 1.90 16.27 -13.40
C ALA A 129 1.00 16.40 -14.64
N VAL A 130 0.22 17.49 -14.73
CA VAL A 130 -0.67 17.75 -15.86
C VAL A 130 0.13 17.95 -17.15
N GLU A 131 1.22 18.72 -17.11
CA GLU A 131 2.10 18.91 -18.27
C GLU A 131 2.63 17.57 -18.80
N THR A 132 3.04 16.67 -17.89
CA THR A 132 3.49 15.34 -18.31
C THR A 132 2.35 14.49 -18.91
N PHE A 133 1.15 14.58 -18.33
CA PHE A 133 -0.01 13.85 -18.87
C PHE A 133 -0.34 14.34 -20.29
N GLU A 134 -0.36 15.64 -20.50
CA GLU A 134 -0.66 16.27 -21.78
C GLU A 134 0.43 15.96 -22.82
N TRP A 135 1.70 16.03 -22.44
CA TRP A 135 2.83 15.69 -23.31
C TRP A 135 2.71 14.25 -23.83
N MET A 136 2.47 13.28 -22.94
CA MET A 136 2.30 11.88 -23.37
C MET A 136 1.05 11.68 -24.24
N ALA A 137 0.04 12.50 -24.06
CA ALA A 137 -1.14 12.47 -24.93
C ALA A 137 -0.86 13.06 -26.31
N GLU A 138 -0.07 14.12 -26.40
CA GLU A 138 0.35 14.68 -27.70
C GLU A 138 1.23 13.69 -28.47
N ASP A 139 2.20 13.04 -27.82
CA ASP A 139 3.01 12.00 -28.45
C ASP A 139 2.14 10.85 -28.95
N LEU A 140 1.08 10.48 -28.20
CA LEU A 140 0.16 9.41 -28.60
C LEU A 140 -0.64 9.78 -29.86
N LYS A 141 -0.91 11.04 -30.14
CA LYS A 141 -1.62 11.47 -31.36
C LYS A 141 -0.89 11.15 -32.65
N GLU A 142 0.44 10.93 -32.62
CA GLU A 142 1.17 10.41 -33.76
C GLU A 142 0.69 9.02 -34.18
N GLU A 143 0.25 8.20 -33.21
CA GLU A 143 -0.28 6.85 -33.45
C GLU A 143 -1.82 6.84 -33.53
N ILE A 144 -2.49 7.65 -32.74
CA ILE A 144 -3.96 7.73 -32.61
C ILE A 144 -4.38 9.20 -32.76
N PRO A 145 -4.58 9.69 -34.00
CA PRO A 145 -4.78 11.13 -34.26
C PRO A 145 -6.03 11.74 -33.60
N ASP A 146 -7.04 10.92 -33.30
CA ASP A 146 -8.29 11.32 -32.66
C ASP A 146 -8.27 11.14 -31.13
N PHE A 147 -7.11 10.85 -30.55
CA PHE A 147 -7.01 10.71 -29.10
C PHE A 147 -7.17 12.06 -28.40
N GLU A 148 -8.05 12.10 -27.42
CA GLU A 148 -8.22 13.23 -26.49
C GLU A 148 -8.04 12.72 -25.05
N LEU A 149 -7.15 13.37 -24.31
CA LEU A 149 -6.92 13.04 -22.91
C LEU A 149 -8.00 13.67 -22.02
N PRO A 150 -8.81 12.86 -21.33
CA PRO A 150 -9.88 13.38 -20.49
C PRO A 150 -9.35 13.74 -19.08
N ILE A 151 -8.77 14.95 -18.93
CA ILE A 151 -8.40 15.48 -17.61
C ILE A 151 -9.62 16.12 -16.96
N ASP A 152 -9.88 15.76 -15.69
CA ASP A 152 -10.98 16.30 -14.86
C ASP A 152 -12.37 16.28 -15.54
N LYS A 153 -12.59 15.30 -16.42
CA LYS A 153 -13.85 15.13 -17.12
C LYS A 153 -14.96 14.74 -16.15
N GLN A 154 -16.02 15.54 -16.15
CA GLN A 154 -17.19 15.30 -15.33
C GLN A 154 -18.05 14.12 -15.82
N GLY A 155 -18.55 13.32 -14.89
CA GLY A 155 -19.49 12.23 -15.17
C GLY A 155 -18.87 11.03 -15.88
N ALA A 156 -17.56 10.90 -15.88
CA ALA A 156 -16.89 9.72 -16.40
C ALA A 156 -17.25 8.47 -15.58
N GLU A 157 -17.27 7.31 -16.21
CA GLU A 157 -17.51 6.05 -15.50
C GLU A 157 -16.33 5.70 -14.62
N PHE A 158 -15.10 5.83 -15.14
CA PHE A 158 -13.87 5.45 -14.43
C PHE A 158 -13.03 6.67 -14.07
N PHE A 159 -12.65 6.74 -12.81
CA PHE A 159 -11.55 7.58 -12.32
C PHE A 159 -10.27 6.74 -12.38
N CYS A 160 -9.35 7.09 -13.26
CA CYS A 160 -8.08 6.38 -13.43
C CYS A 160 -7.06 6.87 -12.40
N THR A 161 -6.51 5.94 -11.60
CA THR A 161 -5.36 6.22 -10.75
C THR A 161 -4.08 5.75 -11.42
N ILE A 162 -2.97 6.40 -11.10
CA ILE A 162 -1.64 6.05 -11.55
C ILE A 162 -0.66 6.16 -10.38
N ASN A 163 0.53 5.57 -10.55
CA ASN A 163 1.63 5.74 -9.60
C ASN A 163 2.47 6.96 -9.99
N SER A 164 2.86 7.78 -9.01
CA SER A 164 3.68 8.97 -9.24
C SER A 164 5.05 8.70 -9.88
N LYS A 165 5.53 7.46 -9.86
CA LYS A 165 6.73 7.08 -10.62
C LYS A 165 6.50 7.11 -12.13
N GLN A 166 5.26 6.86 -12.59
CA GLN A 166 4.96 6.86 -14.01
C GLN A 166 5.21 8.24 -14.63
N PRO A 167 4.55 9.33 -14.19
CA PRO A 167 4.85 10.64 -14.77
C PRO A 167 6.29 11.11 -14.55
N GLN A 168 6.96 10.67 -13.49
CA GLN A 168 8.29 11.18 -13.14
C GLN A 168 9.44 10.39 -13.77
N TYR A 169 9.33 9.07 -13.91
CA TYR A 169 10.44 8.23 -14.37
C TYR A 169 10.10 7.32 -15.55
N TYR A 170 8.82 7.02 -15.76
CA TYR A 170 8.35 6.07 -16.78
C TYR A 170 7.15 6.64 -17.55
N PRO A 171 7.23 7.88 -18.09
CA PRO A 171 6.07 8.55 -18.70
C PRO A 171 5.46 7.76 -19.87
N MET A 172 6.23 6.94 -20.57
CA MET A 172 5.74 6.07 -21.64
C MET A 172 4.68 5.06 -21.17
N ASP A 173 4.66 4.72 -19.88
CA ASP A 173 3.63 3.82 -19.32
C ASP A 173 2.24 4.46 -19.39
N LEU A 174 2.17 5.81 -19.32
CA LEU A 174 0.91 6.54 -19.45
C LEU A 174 0.27 6.31 -20.82
N MET A 175 1.08 6.30 -21.88
CA MET A 175 0.59 6.01 -23.23
C MET A 175 -0.05 4.63 -23.32
N SER A 176 0.49 3.64 -22.62
CA SER A 176 -0.09 2.29 -22.57
C SER A 176 -1.46 2.29 -21.90
N ILE A 177 -1.60 3.02 -20.79
CA ILE A 177 -2.87 3.21 -20.10
C ILE A 177 -3.88 3.92 -21.02
N TYR A 178 -3.48 4.99 -21.67
CA TYR A 178 -4.31 5.75 -22.60
C TYR A 178 -4.80 4.90 -23.77
N LYS A 179 -3.91 4.10 -24.39
CA LYS A 179 -4.25 3.15 -25.46
C LYS A 179 -5.30 2.13 -25.00
N ILE A 180 -5.18 1.58 -23.80
CA ILE A 180 -6.13 0.60 -23.25
C ILE A 180 -7.51 1.22 -23.10
N PHE A 181 -7.62 2.39 -22.46
CA PHE A 181 -8.91 3.06 -22.28
C PHE A 181 -9.52 3.51 -23.61
N HIS A 182 -8.70 3.99 -24.55
CA HIS A 182 -9.15 4.38 -25.90
C HIS A 182 -9.68 3.16 -26.67
N ALA A 183 -8.91 2.07 -26.73
CA ALA A 183 -9.32 0.85 -27.42
C ALA A 183 -10.59 0.22 -26.82
N ALA A 184 -10.73 0.31 -25.49
CA ALA A 184 -11.94 -0.15 -24.79
C ALA A 184 -13.16 0.78 -25.00
N LYS A 185 -12.97 1.96 -25.59
CA LYS A 185 -13.99 3.03 -25.72
C LYS A 185 -14.60 3.36 -24.35
N ALA A 186 -13.80 3.31 -23.30
CA ALA A 186 -14.24 3.52 -21.94
C ALA A 186 -14.52 5.00 -21.67
N SER A 187 -15.55 5.28 -20.88
CA SER A 187 -15.78 6.62 -20.33
C SER A 187 -14.92 6.80 -19.09
N TRP A 188 -13.78 7.47 -19.20
CA TRP A 188 -12.81 7.61 -18.14
C TRP A 188 -12.28 9.03 -17.99
N THR A 189 -11.60 9.29 -16.89
CA THR A 189 -10.85 10.51 -16.64
C THR A 189 -9.62 10.22 -15.80
N ILE A 190 -8.54 10.97 -16.04
CA ILE A 190 -7.47 11.17 -15.08
C ILE A 190 -7.72 12.50 -14.38
N SER A 191 -7.45 12.58 -13.08
CA SER A 191 -7.64 13.84 -12.37
C SER A 191 -6.33 14.63 -12.32
N SER A 192 -6.42 15.96 -12.29
CA SER A 192 -5.28 16.84 -12.01
C SER A 192 -4.81 16.73 -10.55
N ARG A 193 -5.65 16.18 -9.65
CA ARG A 193 -5.39 16.08 -8.20
C ARG A 193 -5.83 14.71 -7.68
N TRP A 194 -5.13 14.21 -6.63
CA TRP A 194 -5.47 12.98 -5.94
C TRP A 194 -5.53 11.75 -6.86
N TRP A 195 -4.71 11.75 -7.92
CA TRP A 195 -4.62 10.66 -8.90
C TRP A 195 -3.70 9.51 -8.45
N GLU A 196 -2.94 9.68 -7.36
CA GLU A 196 -2.00 8.66 -6.87
C GLU A 196 -2.72 7.40 -6.40
N GLY A 197 -2.41 6.26 -7.02
CA GLY A 197 -2.98 4.96 -6.68
C GLY A 197 -2.28 4.28 -5.50
N THR A 198 -0.99 4.56 -5.32
CA THR A 198 -0.20 3.90 -4.27
C THR A 198 -0.25 4.68 -2.96
N ASN A 199 -0.71 4.03 -1.90
CA ASN A 199 -0.77 4.65 -0.58
C ASN A 199 0.31 4.08 0.35
N TYR A 200 1.46 4.75 0.43
CA TYR A 200 2.58 4.32 1.28
C TYR A 200 2.29 4.43 2.78
N ALA A 201 1.33 5.26 3.21
CA ALA A 201 0.92 5.34 4.60
C ALA A 201 0.37 4.00 5.13
N MET A 202 -0.26 3.20 4.27
CA MET A 202 -0.66 1.83 4.59
C MET A 202 0.56 0.95 4.94
N PHE A 203 1.68 1.13 4.25
CA PHE A 203 2.91 0.36 4.51
C PHE A 203 3.64 0.84 5.77
N THR A 204 3.52 2.10 6.14
CA THR A 204 4.11 2.62 7.38
C THR A 204 3.30 2.29 8.63
N GLY A 205 2.04 1.89 8.48
CA GLY A 205 1.09 1.77 9.58
C GLY A 205 0.57 3.13 10.08
N ASP A 206 0.82 4.23 9.35
CA ASP A 206 0.26 5.56 9.63
C ASP A 206 -1.19 5.61 9.15
N PHE A 207 -2.09 5.03 9.95
CA PHE A 207 -3.51 4.91 9.62
C PHE A 207 -4.20 6.26 9.47
N ASP A 208 -3.77 7.28 10.22
CA ASP A 208 -4.36 8.62 10.12
C ASP A 208 -4.06 9.26 8.76
N THR A 209 -2.81 9.17 8.29
CA THR A 209 -2.43 9.64 6.96
C THR A 209 -3.08 8.80 5.86
N TRP A 210 -3.14 7.49 6.04
CA TRP A 210 -3.80 6.59 5.10
C TRP A 210 -5.28 6.91 4.93
N GLU A 211 -6.02 7.05 6.04
CA GLU A 211 -7.45 7.39 6.02
C GLU A 211 -7.66 8.78 5.39
N TYR A 212 -6.85 9.77 5.77
CA TYR A 212 -6.94 11.13 5.22
C TYR A 212 -6.80 11.13 3.70
N THR A 213 -5.74 10.52 3.17
CA THR A 213 -5.48 10.51 1.72
C THR A 213 -6.55 9.76 0.93
N LEU A 214 -7.08 8.64 1.46
CA LEU A 214 -8.20 7.92 0.85
C LEU A 214 -9.49 8.75 0.84
N ARG A 215 -9.78 9.48 1.93
CA ARG A 215 -10.97 10.33 1.99
C ARG A 215 -10.90 11.49 1.00
N GLU A 216 -9.74 12.13 0.88
CA GLU A 216 -9.55 13.21 -0.09
C GLU A 216 -9.65 12.71 -1.54
N GLN A 217 -9.09 11.53 -1.82
CA GLN A 217 -9.25 10.90 -3.13
C GLN A 217 -10.72 10.54 -3.42
N ALA A 218 -11.44 9.97 -2.44
CA ALA A 218 -12.86 9.66 -2.58
C ALA A 218 -13.71 10.92 -2.84
N LYS A 219 -13.46 12.01 -2.12
CA LYS A 219 -14.11 13.31 -2.38
C LYS A 219 -13.87 13.77 -3.82
N ARG A 220 -12.64 13.62 -4.32
CA ARG A 220 -12.31 13.99 -5.70
C ARG A 220 -13.08 13.16 -6.72
N VAL A 221 -13.23 11.87 -6.49
CA VAL A 221 -14.06 10.97 -7.31
C VAL A 221 -15.53 11.43 -7.33
N GLU A 222 -16.05 11.78 -6.16
CA GLU A 222 -17.43 12.30 -6.01
C GLU A 222 -17.61 13.65 -6.70
N GLU A 223 -16.65 14.60 -6.54
CA GLU A 223 -16.64 15.89 -7.20
C GLU A 223 -16.71 15.77 -8.73
N LEU A 224 -15.98 14.81 -9.29
CA LEU A 224 -16.00 14.52 -10.74
C LEU A 224 -17.20 13.69 -11.17
N GLY A 225 -18.01 13.19 -10.23
CA GLY A 225 -19.18 12.35 -10.54
C GLY A 225 -18.82 11.00 -11.14
N CYS A 226 -17.64 10.48 -10.88
CA CYS A 226 -17.20 9.18 -11.35
C CYS A 226 -17.86 8.05 -10.55
N LYS A 227 -18.09 6.89 -11.20
CA LYS A 227 -18.77 5.75 -10.57
C LYS A 227 -17.79 4.74 -9.96
N THR A 228 -16.63 4.59 -10.55
CA THR A 228 -15.67 3.52 -10.22
C THR A 228 -14.24 4.07 -10.30
N MET A 229 -13.40 3.64 -9.39
CA MET A 229 -11.95 3.87 -9.48
C MET A 229 -11.30 2.69 -10.22
N ALA A 230 -10.49 3.00 -11.23
CA ALA A 230 -9.66 2.05 -11.93
C ALA A 230 -8.22 2.19 -11.44
N TYR A 231 -7.78 1.25 -10.63
CA TYR A 231 -6.38 1.15 -10.20
C TYR A 231 -5.56 0.46 -11.28
N THR A 232 -4.47 1.09 -11.69
CA THR A 232 -3.54 0.57 -12.72
C THR A 232 -2.36 -0.18 -12.11
N GLU A 233 -2.34 -0.39 -10.79
CA GLU A 233 -1.32 -1.10 -10.04
C GLU A 233 -1.88 -2.33 -9.32
#